data_52a7805ab3cc53ff803be5f3f0544dec
#
_entry.id   52a7805ab3cc53ff803be5f3f0544dec
#
_cell.length_a   1.000
_cell.length_b   1.000
_cell.length_c   1.000
_cell.angle_alpha   90.00
_cell.angle_beta   90.00
_cell.angle_gamma   90.00
#
_symmetry.space_group_name_H-M   'P 1'
#
loop_
_entity.id
_entity.type
_entity.pdbx_description
1 polymer ?
#
loop_
_entity_poly.entity_id
_entity_poly.type
_entity_poly.pdbx_seq_one_letter_code
_entity_poly.pdbx_strand_id
1 'polypeptide(L)'
;VLRDKEMVKKIYFPREVLPIATVTSGFVNMLLTFLVIFVVLIFSGRGINPVALLCLPVVMIVEYILCLGVGLIVASVTVYLRDLQYILGIIVMALQYLTPVMYGVDVVENAHVGKWLITMFNLNPMTSIIKIYRQILYYKVVPELSDLLLSLVMGIVFIVIGELLFTKLQKGFAEEF
;
A
#
# COMPACT_ATOMS: atom_id res chain seq x y z
N VAL A 1 8.36 -12.19 -9.56
CA VAL A 1 8.08 -13.11 -10.68
C VAL A 1 9.26 -13.20 -11.64
N LEU A 2 9.82 -12.09 -12.11
CA LEU A 2 10.98 -12.09 -13.01
C LEU A 2 12.26 -12.68 -12.38
N ARG A 3 12.42 -12.55 -11.07
CA ARG A 3 13.58 -13.03 -10.32
C ARG A 3 13.58 -14.55 -10.13
N ASP A 4 12.42 -15.17 -10.11
CA ASP A 4 12.24 -16.59 -9.76
C ASP A 4 11.82 -17.45 -10.97
N LYS A 5 12.25 -17.06 -12.17
CA LYS A 5 11.93 -17.72 -13.45
C LYS A 5 12.17 -19.23 -13.48
N GLU A 6 13.25 -19.69 -12.85
CA GLU A 6 13.65 -21.10 -12.82
C GLU A 6 12.67 -21.97 -12.04
N MET A 7 12.05 -21.42 -10.97
CA MET A 7 11.03 -22.14 -10.22
C MET A 7 9.71 -22.26 -10.99
N VAL A 8 9.34 -21.23 -11.72
CA VAL A 8 8.05 -21.19 -12.47
C VAL A 8 8.03 -22.19 -13.60
N LYS A 9 9.20 -22.53 -14.20
CA LYS A 9 9.29 -23.49 -15.32
C LYS A 9 9.25 -24.96 -14.92
N LYS A 10 9.66 -25.29 -13.68
CA LYS A 10 9.90 -26.70 -13.28
C LYS A 10 8.78 -27.34 -12.48
N ILE A 11 7.88 -26.56 -11.88
CA ILE A 11 6.82 -27.07 -10.99
C ILE A 11 5.50 -26.41 -11.37
N TYR A 12 4.40 -27.17 -11.32
CA TYR A 12 3.05 -26.63 -11.42
C TYR A 12 2.75 -25.82 -10.15
N PHE A 13 3.28 -24.59 -10.11
CA PHE A 13 3.19 -23.71 -8.96
C PHE A 13 2.18 -22.57 -9.26
N PRO A 14 1.22 -22.32 -8.38
CA PRO A 14 0.32 -21.18 -8.56
C PRO A 14 1.15 -19.89 -8.56
N ARG A 15 1.21 -19.25 -9.70
CA ARG A 15 2.10 -18.07 -9.95
C ARG A 15 1.73 -16.87 -9.09
N GLU A 16 0.49 -16.84 -8.62
CA GLU A 16 -0.04 -15.82 -7.72
C GLU A 16 0.66 -15.80 -6.34
N VAL A 17 1.23 -16.93 -5.93
CA VAL A 17 1.95 -17.03 -4.65
C VAL A 17 3.16 -16.11 -4.59
N LEU A 18 3.83 -15.85 -5.72
CA LEU A 18 5.03 -15.01 -5.76
C LEU A 18 4.74 -13.52 -5.40
N PRO A 19 3.75 -12.85 -6.03
CA PRO A 19 3.36 -11.51 -5.62
C PRO A 19 2.87 -11.46 -4.17
N ILE A 20 2.06 -12.43 -3.77
CA ILE A 20 1.52 -12.51 -2.40
C ILE A 20 2.66 -12.66 -1.38
N ALA A 21 3.61 -13.55 -1.62
CA ALA A 21 4.77 -13.75 -0.75
C ALA A 21 5.63 -12.49 -0.63
N THR A 22 5.82 -11.76 -1.75
CA THR A 22 6.59 -10.52 -1.76
C THR A 22 5.91 -9.43 -0.94
N VAL A 23 4.60 -9.23 -1.12
CA VAL A 23 3.83 -8.26 -0.35
C VAL A 23 3.78 -8.64 1.13
N THR A 24 3.59 -9.93 1.43
CA THR A 24 3.58 -10.43 2.82
C THR A 24 4.93 -10.22 3.50
N SER A 25 6.04 -10.44 2.80
CA SER A 25 7.38 -10.15 3.33
C SER A 25 7.56 -8.66 3.63
N GLY A 26 7.09 -7.78 2.74
CA GLY A 26 7.07 -6.33 2.97
C GLY A 26 6.24 -5.95 4.20
N PHE A 27 5.07 -6.58 4.36
CA PHE A 27 4.20 -6.37 5.51
C PHE A 27 4.86 -6.79 6.83
N VAL A 28 5.54 -7.93 6.86
CA VAL A 28 6.31 -8.37 8.04
C VAL A 28 7.40 -7.35 8.39
N ASN A 29 8.13 -6.84 7.40
CA ASN A 29 9.12 -5.78 7.63
C ASN A 29 8.48 -4.49 8.18
N MET A 30 7.30 -4.14 7.70
CA MET A 30 6.53 -3.01 8.23
C MET A 30 6.17 -3.24 9.71
N LEU A 31 5.69 -4.43 10.08
CA LEU A 31 5.38 -4.77 11.48
C LEU A 31 6.61 -4.63 12.39
N LEU A 32 7.78 -5.09 11.92
CA LEU A 32 9.04 -4.93 12.67
C LEU A 32 9.41 -3.45 12.84
N THR A 33 9.19 -2.63 11.81
CA THR A 33 9.40 -1.17 11.88
C THR A 33 8.45 -0.53 12.89
N PHE A 34 7.18 -0.93 12.92
CA PHE A 34 6.22 -0.46 13.91
C PHE A 34 6.61 -0.82 15.35
N LEU A 35 7.23 -2.00 15.56
CA LEU A 35 7.75 -2.36 16.87
C LEU A 35 8.79 -1.33 17.36
N VAL A 36 9.69 -0.89 16.48
CA VAL A 36 10.67 0.16 16.80
C VAL A 36 9.96 1.49 17.11
N ILE A 37 8.95 1.86 16.32
CA ILE A 37 8.15 3.08 16.56
C ILE A 37 7.48 3.02 17.93
N PHE A 38 6.93 1.88 18.35
CA PHE A 38 6.31 1.72 19.67
C PHE A 38 7.32 1.88 20.79
N VAL A 39 8.51 1.32 20.65
CA VAL A 39 9.58 1.51 21.65
C VAL A 39 9.88 3.01 21.80
N VAL A 40 10.06 3.74 20.71
CA VAL A 40 10.31 5.18 20.73
C VAL A 40 9.15 5.95 21.36
N LEU A 41 7.89 5.58 21.06
CA LEU A 41 6.71 6.23 21.64
C LEU A 41 6.63 6.05 23.17
N ILE A 42 6.94 4.87 23.66
CA ILE A 42 6.96 4.57 25.10
C ILE A 42 8.01 5.44 25.80
N PHE A 43 9.22 5.51 25.24
CA PHE A 43 10.31 6.32 25.83
C PHE A 43 10.10 7.81 25.70
N SER A 44 9.30 8.27 24.74
CA SER A 44 9.04 9.70 24.52
C SER A 44 8.16 10.34 25.60
N GLY A 45 7.56 9.54 26.48
CA GLY A 45 6.72 10.02 27.59
C GLY A 45 5.43 10.77 27.19
N ARG A 46 5.11 10.79 25.89
CA ARG A 46 3.96 11.54 25.35
C ARG A 46 2.59 10.96 25.70
N GLY A 47 2.55 9.81 26.37
CA GLY A 47 1.29 9.10 26.67
C GLY A 47 0.70 8.43 25.41
N ILE A 48 -0.07 7.41 25.58
CA ILE A 48 -0.71 6.64 24.49
C ILE A 48 -2.21 6.64 24.76
N ASN A 49 -3.02 6.87 23.72
CA ASN A 49 -4.46 6.63 23.82
C ASN A 49 -4.75 5.16 23.48
N PRO A 50 -5.13 4.31 24.44
CA PRO A 50 -5.31 2.89 24.24
C PRO A 50 -6.44 2.59 23.22
N VAL A 51 -7.47 3.45 23.18
CA VAL A 51 -8.60 3.27 22.23
C VAL A 51 -8.15 3.51 20.79
N ALA A 52 -7.37 4.57 20.56
CA ALA A 52 -6.80 4.84 19.23
C ALA A 52 -5.84 3.72 18.81
N LEU A 53 -5.05 3.20 19.73
CA LEU A 53 -4.11 2.11 19.47
C LEU A 53 -4.79 0.81 19.04
N LEU A 54 -5.99 0.51 19.56
CA LEU A 54 -6.78 -0.66 19.13
C LEU A 54 -7.22 -0.57 17.68
N CYS A 55 -7.30 0.62 17.08
CA CYS A 55 -7.61 0.78 15.66
C CYS A 55 -6.42 0.45 14.76
N LEU A 56 -5.20 0.45 15.27
CA LEU A 56 -3.97 0.30 14.51
C LEU A 56 -3.88 -1.05 13.75
N PRO A 57 -4.18 -2.22 14.36
CA PRO A 57 -4.19 -3.48 13.63
C PRO A 57 -5.18 -3.49 12.46
N VAL A 58 -6.32 -2.82 12.62
CA VAL A 58 -7.35 -2.72 11.56
C VAL A 58 -6.78 -1.95 10.37
N VAL A 59 -6.13 -0.82 10.62
CA VAL A 59 -5.50 0.00 9.58
C VAL A 59 -4.39 -0.77 8.86
N MET A 60 -3.57 -1.52 9.62
CA MET A 60 -2.51 -2.37 9.05
C MET A 60 -3.09 -3.45 8.11
N ILE A 61 -4.22 -4.05 8.47
CA ILE A 61 -4.91 -5.03 7.61
C ILE A 61 -5.43 -4.35 6.34
N VAL A 62 -6.03 -3.16 6.45
CA VAL A 62 -6.51 -2.38 5.30
C VAL A 62 -5.36 -2.02 4.36
N GLU A 63 -4.23 -1.59 4.90
CA GLU A 63 -3.01 -1.33 4.13
C GLU A 63 -2.50 -2.58 3.42
N TYR A 64 -2.47 -3.71 4.10
CA TYR A 64 -2.08 -4.99 3.51
C TYR A 64 -2.98 -5.39 2.33
N ILE A 65 -4.30 -5.24 2.48
CA ILE A 65 -5.29 -5.48 1.43
C ILE A 65 -5.00 -4.58 0.22
N LEU A 66 -4.76 -3.29 0.44
CA LEU A 66 -4.42 -2.34 -0.61
C LEU A 66 -3.13 -2.72 -1.33
N CYS A 67 -2.07 -3.04 -0.58
CA CYS A 67 -0.79 -3.45 -1.12
C CYS A 67 -0.88 -4.75 -1.93
N LEU A 68 -1.69 -5.72 -1.50
CA LEU A 68 -1.95 -6.95 -2.26
C LEU A 68 -2.59 -6.64 -3.60
N GLY A 69 -3.63 -5.81 -3.62
CA GLY A 69 -4.31 -5.44 -4.85
C GLY A 69 -3.37 -4.78 -5.86
N VAL A 70 -2.63 -3.75 -5.43
CA VAL A 70 -1.65 -3.06 -6.27
C VAL A 70 -0.52 -4.02 -6.69
N GLY A 71 -0.04 -4.88 -5.78
CA GLY A 71 1.00 -5.86 -6.05
C GLY A 71 0.61 -6.87 -7.14
N LEU A 72 -0.63 -7.37 -7.13
CA LEU A 72 -1.16 -8.25 -8.16
C LEU A 72 -1.26 -7.57 -9.52
N ILE A 73 -1.75 -6.32 -9.57
CA ILE A 73 -1.83 -5.53 -10.80
C ILE A 73 -0.43 -5.33 -11.39
N VAL A 74 0.51 -4.85 -10.59
CA VAL A 74 1.89 -4.60 -11.01
C VAL A 74 2.57 -5.88 -11.46
N ALA A 75 2.42 -6.97 -10.72
CA ALA A 75 3.01 -8.25 -11.07
C ALA A 75 2.50 -8.79 -12.42
N SER A 76 1.18 -8.69 -12.68
CA SER A 76 0.59 -9.16 -13.93
C SER A 76 1.07 -8.36 -15.15
N VAL A 77 1.19 -7.04 -15.02
CA VAL A 77 1.62 -6.17 -16.13
C VAL A 77 3.12 -6.24 -16.39
N THR A 78 3.95 -6.37 -15.33
CA THR A 78 5.42 -6.42 -15.45
C THR A 78 5.91 -7.65 -16.22
N VAL A 79 5.14 -8.74 -16.27
CA VAL A 79 5.53 -9.93 -17.06
C VAL A 79 5.55 -9.61 -18.54
N TYR A 80 4.61 -8.83 -19.04
CA TYR A 80 4.55 -8.42 -20.46
C TYR A 80 5.44 -7.23 -20.77
N LEU A 81 5.53 -6.28 -19.86
CA LEU A 81 6.27 -5.03 -20.03
C LEU A 81 7.48 -5.03 -19.08
N ARG A 82 8.60 -5.63 -19.52
CA ARG A 82 9.83 -5.72 -18.71
C ARG A 82 10.38 -4.34 -18.31
N ASP A 83 10.21 -3.35 -19.14
CA ASP A 83 10.67 -1.98 -18.90
C ASP A 83 9.80 -1.27 -17.84
N LEU A 84 8.62 -1.82 -17.54
CA LEU A 84 7.73 -1.25 -16.52
C LEU A 84 8.40 -1.15 -15.14
N GLN A 85 9.33 -2.04 -14.81
CA GLN A 85 10.05 -1.98 -13.53
C GLN A 85 10.83 -0.67 -13.34
N TYR A 86 11.37 -0.09 -14.41
CA TYR A 86 12.07 1.21 -14.35
C TYR A 86 11.09 2.36 -14.20
N ILE A 87 9.98 2.30 -14.95
CA ILE A 87 8.89 3.29 -14.88
C ILE A 87 8.24 3.28 -13.50
N LEU A 88 8.03 2.11 -12.91
CA LEU A 88 7.47 1.95 -11.56
C LEU A 88 8.36 2.62 -10.51
N GLY A 89 9.68 2.55 -10.66
CA GLY A 89 10.60 3.26 -9.76
C GLY A 89 10.34 4.78 -9.74
N ILE A 90 10.13 5.37 -10.91
CA ILE A 90 9.83 6.79 -11.05
C ILE A 90 8.42 7.09 -10.50
N ILE A 91 7.43 6.25 -10.81
CA ILE A 91 6.06 6.42 -10.31
C ILE A 91 6.02 6.34 -8.78
N VAL A 92 6.70 5.38 -8.17
CA VAL A 92 6.76 5.24 -6.70
C VAL A 92 7.41 6.47 -6.06
N MET A 93 8.49 6.99 -6.66
CA MET A 93 9.12 8.23 -6.20
C MET A 93 8.14 9.42 -6.31
N ALA A 94 7.42 9.56 -7.41
CA ALA A 94 6.42 10.60 -7.57
C ALA A 94 5.26 10.45 -6.57
N LEU A 95 4.77 9.23 -6.36
CA LEU A 95 3.71 8.92 -5.38
C LEU A 95 4.14 9.24 -3.95
N GLN A 96 5.42 9.06 -3.61
CA GLN A 96 5.95 9.42 -2.28
C GLN A 96 5.82 10.92 -2.00
N TYR A 97 5.98 11.76 -3.03
CA TYR A 97 5.77 13.21 -2.89
C TYR A 97 4.28 13.59 -3.01
N LEU A 98 3.51 12.85 -3.78
CA LEU A 98 2.07 13.09 -3.93
C LEU A 98 1.28 12.66 -2.68
N THR A 99 1.83 11.79 -1.87
CA THR A 99 1.23 11.33 -0.62
C THR A 99 1.82 12.13 0.55
N PRO A 100 1.05 12.58 1.55
CA PRO A 100 1.52 13.45 2.64
C PRO A 100 2.36 12.70 3.67
N VAL A 101 3.44 12.04 3.22
CA VAL A 101 4.36 11.32 4.10
C VAL A 101 5.24 12.32 4.84
N MET A 102 5.80 13.30 4.11
CA MET A 102 6.80 14.25 4.63
C MET A 102 6.19 15.57 5.11
N TYR A 103 4.94 15.87 4.75
CA TYR A 103 4.27 17.13 5.07
C TYR A 103 2.88 16.90 5.66
N GLY A 104 2.32 17.91 6.31
CA GLY A 104 0.96 17.85 6.85
C GLY A 104 -0.08 18.00 5.73
N VAL A 105 -1.25 17.42 5.92
CA VAL A 105 -2.40 17.63 5.02
C VAL A 105 -2.76 19.10 4.93
N ASP A 106 -2.62 19.82 6.05
CA ASP A 106 -2.87 21.27 6.17
C ASP A 106 -2.06 22.10 5.15
N VAL A 107 -0.86 21.61 4.77
CA VAL A 107 -0.03 22.29 3.77
C VAL A 107 -0.67 22.23 2.38
N VAL A 108 -1.33 21.13 2.06
CA VAL A 108 -2.00 20.95 0.75
C VAL A 108 -3.31 21.71 0.72
N GLU A 109 -4.07 21.70 1.82
CA GLU A 109 -5.35 22.40 1.91
C GLU A 109 -5.16 23.93 1.88
N ASN A 110 -4.09 24.44 2.51
CA ASN A 110 -3.74 25.86 2.49
C ASN A 110 -2.94 26.30 1.25
N ALA A 111 -2.43 25.34 0.46
CA ALA A 111 -1.78 25.67 -0.79
C ALA A 111 -2.83 26.13 -1.82
N HIS A 112 -2.55 27.24 -2.48
CA HIS A 112 -3.41 27.80 -3.56
C HIS A 112 -3.33 26.93 -4.84
N VAL A 113 -3.47 25.60 -4.69
CA VAL A 113 -3.46 24.62 -5.78
C VAL A 113 -4.87 24.42 -6.34
N GLY A 114 -4.95 24.01 -7.58
CA GLY A 114 -6.25 23.77 -8.23
C GLY A 114 -7.09 22.72 -7.49
N LYS A 115 -8.39 22.94 -7.40
CA LYS A 115 -9.33 22.03 -6.70
C LYS A 115 -9.22 20.58 -7.17
N TRP A 116 -8.88 20.34 -8.43
CA TRP A 116 -8.70 19.01 -8.99
C TRP A 116 -7.54 18.24 -8.33
N LEU A 117 -6.43 18.94 -8.03
CA LEU A 117 -5.28 18.38 -7.32
C LEU A 117 -5.65 17.95 -5.91
N ILE A 118 -6.39 18.80 -5.19
CA ILE A 118 -6.89 18.48 -3.83
C ILE A 118 -7.81 17.27 -3.87
N THR A 119 -8.67 17.18 -4.89
CA THR A 119 -9.56 16.02 -5.05
C THR A 119 -8.79 14.74 -5.34
N MET A 120 -7.80 14.77 -6.23
CA MET A 120 -6.93 13.61 -6.50
C MET A 120 -6.14 13.17 -5.26
N PHE A 121 -5.68 14.14 -4.49
CA PHE A 121 -4.95 13.90 -3.25
C PHE A 121 -5.84 13.20 -2.20
N ASN A 122 -7.07 13.66 -2.03
CA ASN A 122 -8.03 13.07 -1.09
C ASN A 122 -8.59 11.72 -1.57
N LEU A 123 -8.64 11.47 -2.88
CA LEU A 123 -9.02 10.18 -3.45
C LEU A 123 -7.91 9.12 -3.38
N ASN A 124 -6.68 9.52 -3.11
CA ASN A 124 -5.57 8.58 -2.95
C ASN A 124 -5.74 7.76 -1.65
N PRO A 125 -5.95 6.44 -1.72
CA PRO A 125 -6.16 5.62 -0.52
C PRO A 125 -4.96 5.60 0.42
N MET A 126 -3.74 5.79 -0.10
CA MET A 126 -2.55 5.93 0.74
C MET A 126 -2.57 7.22 1.56
N THR A 127 -3.14 8.31 1.03
CA THR A 127 -3.32 9.55 1.79
C THR A 127 -4.19 9.31 3.02
N SER A 128 -5.31 8.61 2.85
CA SER A 128 -6.21 8.26 3.96
C SER A 128 -5.52 7.36 4.99
N ILE A 129 -4.78 6.34 4.57
CA ILE A 129 -4.01 5.47 5.48
C ILE A 129 -2.99 6.28 6.30
N ILE A 130 -2.24 7.17 5.67
CA ILE A 130 -1.25 8.00 6.37
C ILE A 130 -1.91 8.99 7.32
N LYS A 131 -3.04 9.60 6.93
CA LYS A 131 -3.85 10.43 7.84
C LYS A 131 -4.23 9.64 9.10
N ILE A 132 -4.73 8.42 8.92
CA ILE A 132 -5.14 7.55 10.03
C ILE A 132 -3.96 7.21 10.95
N TYR A 133 -2.80 6.82 10.40
CA TYR A 133 -1.62 6.57 11.22
C TYR A 133 -1.20 7.80 12.01
N ARG A 134 -1.26 8.98 11.39
CA ARG A 134 -0.94 10.24 12.06
C ARG A 134 -1.96 10.58 13.16
N GLN A 135 -3.24 10.34 12.91
CA GLN A 135 -4.30 10.51 13.92
C GLN A 135 -4.04 9.61 15.14
N ILE A 136 -3.72 8.34 14.92
CA ILE A 136 -3.47 7.37 16.00
C ILE A 136 -2.17 7.68 16.75
N LEU A 137 -1.06 7.84 16.03
CA LEU A 137 0.28 7.88 16.63
C LEU A 137 0.68 9.28 17.13
N TYR A 138 0.29 10.32 16.39
CA TYR A 138 0.69 11.69 16.69
C TYR A 138 -0.38 12.48 17.43
N TYR A 139 -1.59 12.54 16.88
CA TYR A 139 -2.71 13.29 17.48
C TYR A 139 -3.43 12.50 18.59
N LYS A 140 -3.25 11.17 18.67
CA LYS A 140 -3.88 10.29 19.68
C LYS A 140 -5.40 10.34 19.66
N VAL A 141 -5.98 10.58 18.51
CA VAL A 141 -7.42 10.64 18.27
C VAL A 141 -7.86 9.36 17.56
N VAL A 142 -9.08 8.94 17.81
CA VAL A 142 -9.70 7.83 17.07
C VAL A 142 -9.86 8.26 15.62
N PRO A 143 -9.42 7.44 14.64
CA PRO A 143 -9.48 7.80 13.24
C PRO A 143 -10.91 7.94 12.73
N GLU A 144 -11.07 8.75 11.69
CA GLU A 144 -12.35 8.89 11.01
C GLU A 144 -12.69 7.61 10.23
N LEU A 145 -13.91 7.13 10.44
CA LEU A 145 -14.39 5.91 9.77
C LEU A 145 -14.47 6.08 8.24
N SER A 146 -14.69 7.29 7.77
CA SER A 146 -14.75 7.64 6.34
C SER A 146 -13.44 7.33 5.62
N ASP A 147 -12.30 7.73 6.20
CA ASP A 147 -10.97 7.50 5.62
C ASP A 147 -10.62 6.00 5.59
N LEU A 148 -11.00 5.28 6.65
CA LEU A 148 -10.79 3.83 6.73
C LEU A 148 -11.64 3.07 5.71
N LEU A 149 -12.91 3.44 5.57
CA LEU A 149 -13.81 2.83 4.59
C LEU A 149 -13.36 3.11 3.15
N LEU A 150 -12.93 4.35 2.86
CA LEU A 150 -12.40 4.69 1.54
C LEU A 150 -11.22 3.80 1.17
N SER A 151 -10.24 3.68 2.08
CA SER A 151 -9.05 2.84 1.85
C SER A 151 -9.39 1.37 1.69
N LEU A 152 -10.33 0.85 2.50
CA LEU A 152 -10.78 -0.54 2.42
C LEU A 152 -11.49 -0.83 1.09
N VAL A 153 -12.44 0.02 0.69
CA VAL A 153 -13.17 -0.14 -0.57
C VAL A 153 -12.21 -0.10 -1.76
N MET A 154 -11.30 0.87 -1.79
CA MET A 154 -10.30 0.96 -2.84
C MET A 154 -9.36 -0.25 -2.83
N GLY A 155 -8.96 -0.75 -1.66
CA GLY A 155 -8.14 -1.96 -1.54
C GLY A 155 -8.84 -3.19 -2.11
N ILE A 156 -10.12 -3.38 -1.81
CA ILE A 156 -10.94 -4.48 -2.36
C ILE A 156 -11.07 -4.35 -3.89
N VAL A 157 -11.34 -3.15 -4.39
CA VAL A 157 -11.42 -2.88 -5.83
C VAL A 157 -10.11 -3.24 -6.53
N PHE A 158 -8.97 -2.85 -5.96
CA PHE A 158 -7.66 -3.18 -6.52
C PHE A 158 -7.35 -4.68 -6.48
N ILE A 159 -7.76 -5.40 -5.42
CA ILE A 159 -7.63 -6.87 -5.40
C ILE A 159 -8.45 -7.50 -6.52
N VAL A 160 -9.73 -7.13 -6.66
CA VAL A 160 -10.59 -7.68 -7.70
C VAL A 160 -10.03 -7.43 -9.10
N ILE A 161 -9.60 -6.19 -9.36
CA ILE A 161 -8.97 -5.84 -10.65
C ILE A 161 -7.66 -6.63 -10.83
N GLY A 162 -6.82 -6.71 -9.80
CA GLY A 162 -5.55 -7.41 -9.82
C GLY A 162 -5.71 -8.89 -10.11
N GLU A 163 -6.66 -9.56 -9.46
CA GLU A 163 -6.95 -10.97 -9.66
C GLU A 163 -7.51 -11.25 -11.06
N LEU A 164 -8.44 -10.41 -11.54
CA LEU A 164 -8.98 -10.53 -12.90
C LEU A 164 -7.88 -10.35 -13.97
N LEU A 165 -7.02 -9.34 -13.80
CA LEU A 165 -5.89 -9.11 -14.70
C LEU A 165 -4.90 -10.27 -14.64
N PHE A 166 -4.55 -10.71 -13.45
CA PHE A 166 -3.60 -11.80 -13.25
C PHE A 166 -4.11 -13.10 -13.89
N THR A 167 -5.36 -13.49 -13.62
CA THR A 167 -6.00 -14.69 -14.18
C THR A 167 -6.09 -14.63 -15.72
N LYS A 168 -6.40 -13.45 -16.27
CA LYS A 168 -6.50 -13.27 -17.73
C LYS A 168 -5.13 -13.32 -18.40
N LEU A 169 -4.12 -12.71 -17.80
CA LEU A 169 -2.79 -12.58 -18.37
C LEU A 169 -1.90 -13.80 -18.11
N GLN A 170 -2.14 -14.56 -17.03
CA GLN A 170 -1.30 -15.74 -16.69
C GLN A 170 -1.26 -16.81 -17.80
N LYS A 171 -2.27 -16.88 -18.66
CA LYS A 171 -2.31 -17.83 -19.79
C LYS A 171 -1.18 -17.59 -20.78
N GLY A 172 -0.80 -16.34 -21.00
CA GLY A 172 0.32 -15.94 -21.85
C GLY A 172 1.71 -15.99 -21.19
N PHE A 173 1.79 -16.15 -19.86
CA PHE A 173 3.07 -16.12 -19.15
C PHE A 173 4.04 -17.23 -19.59
N ALA A 174 3.51 -18.36 -20.10
CA ALA A 174 4.35 -19.45 -20.60
C ALA A 174 5.04 -19.14 -21.92
N GLU A 175 4.50 -18.20 -22.70
CA GLU A 175 5.03 -17.80 -24.01
C GLU A 175 6.08 -16.67 -23.87
N GLU A 176 6.03 -15.89 -22.78
CA GLU A 176 6.94 -14.75 -22.53
C GLU A 176 8.21 -15.14 -21.73
N PHE A 177 8.28 -16.35 -21.19
CA PHE A 177 9.44 -16.91 -20.49
C PHE A 177 10.19 -17.93 -21.38
#